data_50548359cad33888cfd6bb13ecd00ccc
#
_entry.id   50548359cad33888cfd6bb13ecd00ccc
#
_cell.length_a   1.000
_cell.length_b   1.000
_cell.length_c   1.000
_cell.angle_alpha   90.00
_cell.angle_beta   90.00
_cell.angle_gamma   90.00
#
_symmetry.space_group_name_H-M   'P 1'
#
loop_
_entity.id
_entity.type
_entity.pdbx_description
1 polymer ?
#
loop_
_entity_poly.entity_id
_entity_poly.type
_entity_poly.pdbx_seq_one_letter_code
_entity_poly.pdbx_strand_id
1 'polypeptide(L)'
;IKPYLPEDRDYDPVLLYGRRYTEGYKGLQDAEKTAALNEKIKNANGLIVYGKGALAEELQDAYDIRIWIDVTPRTAVLNCKYGKNRNIGLTEELPYPLMMRRNYYVDFATAMEQRWKMMKNRKIDFYITADDPVNMSMLPFSALMDLFRELCSRPFRCRPVYLEGVWGGYY
;
A
#
# COMPACT_ATOMS: atom_id res chain seq x y z
N ILE A 1 -14.05 6.99 4.34
CA ILE A 1 -13.54 5.63 4.61
C ILE A 1 -14.04 5.20 5.99
N LYS A 2 -14.67 4.03 6.06
CA LYS A 2 -15.18 3.49 7.31
C LYS A 2 -14.03 2.99 8.19
N PRO A 3 -13.98 3.33 9.48
CA PRO A 3 -13.00 2.75 10.37
C PRO A 3 -13.28 1.25 10.53
N TYR A 4 -12.25 0.44 10.34
CA TYR A 4 -12.32 -1.00 10.57
C TYR A 4 -11.31 -1.38 11.65
N LEU A 5 -11.80 -1.72 12.82
CA LEU A 5 -11.05 -2.36 13.89
C LEU A 5 -11.92 -3.46 14.44
N PRO A 6 -11.39 -4.67 14.66
CA PRO A 6 -12.12 -5.72 15.32
C PRO A 6 -12.64 -5.28 16.70
N GLU A 7 -13.83 -5.70 17.06
CA GLU A 7 -14.46 -5.36 18.33
C GLU A 7 -13.78 -6.05 19.54
N ASP A 8 -12.94 -7.05 19.27
CA ASP A 8 -12.32 -7.92 20.28
C ASP A 8 -11.08 -7.34 20.98
N ARG A 9 -10.79 -6.08 20.78
CA ARG A 9 -9.59 -5.44 21.37
C ARG A 9 -9.58 -5.42 22.91
N ASP A 10 -10.72 -5.59 23.55
CA ASP A 10 -10.81 -5.62 25.01
C ASP A 10 -10.18 -6.89 25.60
N TYR A 11 -10.02 -7.95 24.82
CA TYR A 11 -9.36 -9.20 25.19
C TYR A 11 -7.88 -9.24 24.86
N ASP A 12 -7.36 -8.22 24.17
CA ASP A 12 -5.97 -8.14 23.73
C ASP A 12 -5.29 -6.90 24.33
N PRO A 13 -4.77 -6.99 25.56
CA PRO A 13 -4.19 -5.85 26.28
C PRO A 13 -2.96 -5.26 25.58
N VAL A 14 -2.28 -6.03 24.72
CA VAL A 14 -1.12 -5.59 23.95
C VAL A 14 -1.44 -5.29 22.50
N LEU A 15 -2.69 -5.45 22.08
CA LEU A 15 -3.18 -5.19 20.74
C LEU A 15 -2.44 -5.96 19.63
N LEU A 16 -1.93 -7.16 19.94
CA LEU A 16 -1.22 -8.03 19.00
C LEU A 16 -2.15 -8.77 18.05
N TYR A 17 -3.32 -9.16 18.56
CA TYR A 17 -4.28 -9.95 17.78
C TYR A 17 -5.27 -9.06 17.06
N GLY A 18 -5.69 -9.49 15.90
CA GLY A 18 -6.67 -8.81 15.08
C GLY A 18 -7.15 -9.67 13.92
N ARG A 19 -8.19 -9.24 13.26
CA ARG A 19 -8.72 -9.87 12.07
C ARG A 19 -8.19 -9.16 10.83
N ARG A 20 -7.57 -9.93 9.92
CA ARG A 20 -7.12 -9.39 8.64
C ARG A 20 -8.33 -8.93 7.83
N TYR A 21 -8.26 -7.71 7.33
CA TYR A 21 -9.23 -7.15 6.43
C TYR A 21 -9.09 -7.73 5.02
N THR A 22 -10.20 -8.10 4.40
CA THR A 22 -10.23 -8.85 3.12
C THR A 22 -11.04 -8.19 2.02
N GLU A 23 -11.69 -7.06 2.28
CA GLU A 23 -12.56 -6.40 1.29
C GLU A 23 -11.82 -5.39 0.38
N GLY A 24 -10.51 -5.24 0.57
CA GLY A 24 -9.70 -4.32 -0.22
C GLY A 24 -10.13 -2.85 -0.06
N TYR A 25 -9.76 -2.00 -1.01
CA TYR A 25 -10.15 -0.59 -0.98
C TYR A 25 -11.66 -0.40 -1.12
N LYS A 26 -12.35 -1.26 -1.84
CA LYS A 26 -13.80 -1.16 -2.07
C LYS A 26 -14.61 -1.09 -0.77
N GLY A 27 -14.28 -1.91 0.21
CA GLY A 27 -14.97 -1.91 1.50
C GLY A 27 -14.62 -0.71 2.40
N LEU A 28 -13.53 0.00 2.10
CA LEU A 28 -13.08 1.19 2.83
C LEU A 28 -13.58 2.50 2.20
N GLN A 29 -14.07 2.45 0.97
CA GLN A 29 -14.49 3.63 0.21
C GLN A 29 -15.98 3.96 0.42
N ASP A 30 -16.27 5.23 0.24
CA ASP A 30 -17.63 5.72 0.06
C ASP A 30 -17.96 5.64 -1.43
N ALA A 31 -18.98 4.86 -1.78
CA ALA A 31 -19.33 4.58 -3.18
C ALA A 31 -19.74 5.84 -3.96
N GLU A 32 -20.52 6.74 -3.34
CA GLU A 32 -20.98 7.97 -3.99
C GLU A 32 -19.82 8.92 -4.27
N LYS A 33 -18.94 9.11 -3.28
CA LYS A 33 -17.74 9.96 -3.43
C LYS A 33 -16.76 9.38 -4.44
N THR A 34 -16.63 8.06 -4.50
CA THR A 34 -15.77 7.38 -5.47
C THR A 34 -16.32 7.55 -6.89
N ALA A 35 -17.63 7.41 -7.08
CA ALA A 35 -18.27 7.67 -8.37
C ALA A 35 -18.12 9.14 -8.82
N ALA A 36 -18.34 10.08 -7.92
CA ALA A 36 -18.15 11.51 -8.20
C ALA A 36 -16.69 11.83 -8.55
N LEU A 37 -15.72 11.22 -7.87
CA LEU A 37 -14.30 11.36 -8.19
C LEU A 37 -13.98 10.77 -9.56
N ASN A 38 -14.53 9.60 -9.90
CA ASN A 38 -14.34 8.97 -11.21
C ASN A 38 -14.81 9.88 -12.36
N GLU A 39 -15.99 10.44 -12.23
CA GLU A 39 -16.51 11.42 -13.22
C GLU A 39 -15.64 12.68 -13.30
N LYS A 40 -15.14 13.17 -12.18
CA LYS A 40 -14.22 14.30 -12.16
C LYS A 40 -12.91 13.99 -12.89
N ILE A 41 -12.36 12.78 -12.71
CA ILE A 41 -11.12 12.33 -13.38
C ILE A 41 -11.35 12.27 -14.89
N LYS A 42 -12.42 11.62 -15.35
CA LYS A 42 -12.73 11.48 -16.77
C LYS A 42 -12.92 12.80 -17.51
N ASN A 43 -13.46 13.80 -16.82
CA ASN A 43 -13.73 15.11 -17.40
C ASN A 43 -12.60 16.13 -17.21
N ALA A 44 -11.52 15.75 -16.51
CA ALA A 44 -10.43 16.65 -16.22
C ALA A 44 -9.38 16.61 -17.37
N ASN A 45 -8.75 17.76 -17.59
CA ASN A 45 -7.59 17.88 -18.45
C ASN A 45 -6.37 18.21 -17.58
N GLY A 46 -5.40 17.29 -17.51
CA GLY A 46 -4.19 17.48 -16.73
C GLY A 46 -4.36 17.36 -15.22
N LEU A 47 -5.13 16.38 -14.74
CA LEU A 47 -5.33 16.10 -13.32
C LEU A 47 -4.34 15.05 -12.82
N ILE A 48 -3.71 15.31 -11.67
CA ILE A 48 -2.92 14.33 -10.93
C ILE A 48 -3.71 13.90 -9.69
N VAL A 49 -3.96 12.60 -9.58
CA VAL A 49 -4.60 11.97 -8.41
C VAL A 49 -3.56 11.14 -7.68
N TYR A 50 -3.36 11.37 -6.42
CA TYR A 50 -2.35 10.66 -5.63
C TYR A 50 -2.84 10.27 -4.24
N GLY A 51 -2.16 9.31 -3.64
CA GLY A 51 -2.45 8.84 -2.30
C GLY A 51 -2.91 7.39 -2.25
N LYS A 52 -3.15 6.89 -1.03
CA LYS A 52 -3.63 5.54 -0.81
C LYS A 52 -5.04 5.38 -1.39
N GLY A 53 -5.22 4.39 -2.24
CA GLY A 53 -6.48 4.14 -2.94
C GLY A 53 -6.67 4.94 -4.23
N ALA A 54 -5.72 5.79 -4.65
CA ALA A 54 -5.80 6.49 -5.93
C ALA A 54 -5.97 5.53 -7.12
N LEU A 55 -5.34 4.35 -7.05
CA LEU A 55 -5.46 3.29 -8.05
C LEU A 55 -6.47 2.22 -7.66
N ALA A 56 -7.50 2.55 -6.87
CA ALA A 56 -8.59 1.63 -6.57
C ALA A 56 -9.28 1.15 -7.85
N GLU A 57 -9.84 -0.05 -7.82
CA GLU A 57 -10.36 -0.74 -9.00
C GLU A 57 -11.38 0.10 -9.78
N GLU A 58 -12.22 0.85 -9.06
CA GLU A 58 -13.25 1.73 -9.61
C GLU A 58 -12.69 2.96 -10.36
N LEU A 59 -11.42 3.31 -10.13
CA LEU A 59 -10.77 4.50 -10.70
C LEU A 59 -9.74 4.17 -11.78
N GLN A 60 -9.23 2.95 -11.83
CA GLN A 60 -8.09 2.56 -12.66
C GLN A 60 -8.26 2.86 -14.15
N ASP A 61 -9.47 2.69 -14.68
CA ASP A 61 -9.75 2.83 -16.10
C ASP A 61 -10.02 4.30 -16.52
N ALA A 62 -10.04 5.20 -15.56
CA ALA A 62 -10.20 6.64 -15.81
C ALA A 62 -8.85 7.37 -15.98
N TYR A 63 -7.72 6.70 -15.79
CA TYR A 63 -6.39 7.31 -15.89
C TYR A 63 -5.71 6.96 -17.20
N ASP A 64 -5.03 7.96 -17.81
CA ASP A 64 -4.14 7.76 -18.95
C ASP A 64 -2.84 7.09 -18.52
N ILE A 65 -2.32 7.45 -17.34
CA ILE A 65 -1.06 6.93 -16.81
C ILE A 65 -1.25 6.49 -15.35
N ARG A 66 -0.79 5.28 -15.04
CA ARG A 66 -0.86 4.67 -13.69
C ARG A 66 0.54 4.41 -13.17
N ILE A 67 0.88 5.09 -12.09
CA ILE A 67 2.19 5.00 -11.47
C ILE A 67 2.03 4.35 -10.10
N TRP A 68 2.76 3.26 -9.86
CA TRP A 68 2.86 2.65 -8.54
C TRP A 68 4.15 3.07 -7.85
N ILE A 69 4.02 3.73 -6.70
CA ILE A 69 5.14 4.08 -5.84
C ILE A 69 5.20 3.05 -4.72
N ASP A 70 6.31 2.36 -4.60
CA ASP A 70 6.50 1.29 -3.63
C ASP A 70 7.68 1.57 -2.69
N VAL A 71 7.53 1.08 -1.48
CA VAL A 71 8.58 1.06 -0.46
C VAL A 71 8.66 -0.34 0.13
N THR A 72 9.82 -0.72 0.65
CA THR A 72 9.96 -1.99 1.36
C THR A 72 9.09 -2.03 2.62
N PRO A 73 8.69 -3.21 3.10
CA PRO A 73 7.95 -3.34 4.36
C PRO A 73 8.65 -2.65 5.54
N ARG A 74 9.98 -2.72 5.59
CA ARG A 74 10.79 -2.02 6.61
C ARG A 74 10.55 -0.52 6.55
N THR A 75 10.70 0.09 5.39
CA THR A 75 10.50 1.53 5.20
C THR A 75 9.06 1.93 5.51
N ALA A 76 8.07 1.13 5.10
CA ALA A 76 6.66 1.37 5.43
C ALA A 76 6.41 1.41 6.94
N VAL A 77 6.97 0.44 7.69
CA VAL A 77 6.86 0.38 9.15
C VAL A 77 7.58 1.55 9.82
N LEU A 78 8.80 1.89 9.37
CA LEU A 78 9.55 3.04 9.90
C LEU A 78 8.84 4.36 9.64
N ASN A 79 8.25 4.54 8.46
CA ASN A 79 7.45 5.72 8.14
C ASN A 79 6.26 5.88 9.09
N CYS A 80 5.61 4.76 9.45
CA CYS A 80 4.55 4.77 10.45
C CYS A 80 5.09 5.14 11.85
N LYS A 81 6.21 4.51 12.26
CA LYS A 81 6.82 4.76 13.57
C LYS A 81 7.23 6.22 13.77
N TYR A 82 7.70 6.87 12.71
CA TYR A 82 8.16 8.25 12.75
C TYR A 82 7.09 9.29 12.37
N GLY A 83 5.80 8.89 12.36
CA GLY A 83 4.69 9.80 12.07
C GLY A 83 4.66 10.34 10.63
N LYS A 84 5.42 9.74 9.72
CA LYS A 84 5.46 10.13 8.29
C LYS A 84 4.29 9.59 7.49
N ASN A 85 3.49 8.71 8.09
CA ASN A 85 2.38 8.05 7.43
C ASN A 85 1.18 7.92 8.38
N ARG A 86 -0.02 8.05 7.85
CA ARG A 86 -1.28 7.85 8.57
C ARG A 86 -2.03 6.65 8.05
N ASN A 87 -2.84 6.06 8.88
CA ASN A 87 -3.72 4.99 8.47
C ASN A 87 -4.72 5.44 7.41
N ILE A 88 -5.15 4.54 6.56
CA ILE A 88 -6.11 4.82 5.49
C ILE A 88 -7.39 5.42 6.09
N GLY A 89 -7.77 6.59 5.58
CA GLY A 89 -9.02 7.27 5.94
C GLY A 89 -9.05 8.00 7.27
N LEU A 90 -7.91 8.10 7.95
CA LEU A 90 -7.80 8.90 9.17
C LEU A 90 -7.13 10.24 8.88
N THR A 91 -7.68 11.28 9.46
CA THR A 91 -7.10 12.63 9.46
C THR A 91 -6.20 12.86 10.66
N GLU A 92 -6.44 12.13 11.74
CA GLU A 92 -5.70 12.22 12.99
C GLU A 92 -4.75 11.05 13.17
N GLU A 93 -3.71 11.24 13.96
CA GLU A 93 -2.79 10.19 14.34
C GLU A 93 -3.40 9.33 15.45
N LEU A 94 -3.29 8.01 15.29
CA LEU A 94 -3.61 7.08 16.36
C LEU A 94 -2.40 6.91 17.29
N PRO A 95 -2.62 6.56 18.57
CA PRO A 95 -1.54 6.04 19.41
C PRO A 95 -0.79 4.90 18.70
N TYR A 96 0.53 4.86 18.86
CA TYR A 96 1.41 3.95 18.11
C TYR A 96 0.94 2.49 18.08
N PRO A 97 0.53 1.85 19.19
CA PRO A 97 0.07 0.45 19.16
C PRO A 97 -1.17 0.25 18.28
N LEU A 98 -2.13 1.16 18.36
CA LEU A 98 -3.36 1.12 17.55
C LEU A 98 -3.06 1.38 16.07
N MET A 99 -2.20 2.37 15.79
CA MET A 99 -1.75 2.67 14.43
C MET A 99 -1.07 1.47 13.79
N MET A 100 -0.15 0.82 14.50
CA MET A 100 0.57 -0.34 13.99
C MET A 100 -0.33 -1.55 13.80
N ARG A 101 -1.24 -1.82 14.72
CA ARG A 101 -2.24 -2.87 14.59
C ARG A 101 -3.10 -2.64 13.33
N ARG A 102 -3.58 -1.42 13.12
CA ARG A 102 -4.37 -1.07 11.95
C ARG A 102 -3.56 -1.18 10.65
N ASN A 103 -2.31 -0.73 10.65
CA ASN A 103 -1.41 -0.91 9.51
C ASN A 103 -1.29 -2.39 9.14
N TYR A 104 -1.03 -3.23 10.13
CA TYR A 104 -0.80 -4.66 9.91
C TYR A 104 -2.04 -5.38 9.36
N TYR A 105 -3.20 -5.15 9.97
CA TYR A 105 -4.41 -5.89 9.63
C TYR A 105 -5.26 -5.28 8.51
N VAL A 106 -5.13 -3.99 8.26
CA VAL A 106 -5.93 -3.27 7.28
C VAL A 106 -5.07 -2.67 6.18
N ASP A 107 -4.21 -1.70 6.50
CA ASP A 107 -3.56 -0.86 5.50
C ASP A 107 -2.59 -1.66 4.62
N PHE A 108 -1.71 -2.46 5.22
CA PHE A 108 -0.76 -3.29 4.48
C PHE A 108 -1.47 -4.39 3.70
N ALA A 109 -2.47 -5.05 4.31
CA ALA A 109 -3.25 -6.08 3.64
C ALA A 109 -3.93 -5.54 2.38
N THR A 110 -4.57 -4.37 2.50
CA THR A 110 -5.25 -3.69 1.40
C THR A 110 -4.28 -3.25 0.30
N ALA A 111 -3.16 -2.63 0.69
CA ALA A 111 -2.15 -2.17 -0.27
C ALA A 111 -1.47 -3.33 -1.00
N MET A 112 -1.13 -4.41 -0.30
CA MET A 112 -0.53 -5.61 -0.91
C MET A 112 -1.48 -6.31 -1.88
N GLU A 113 -2.75 -6.43 -1.53
CA GLU A 113 -3.76 -7.03 -2.41
C GLU A 113 -3.93 -6.20 -3.68
N GLN A 114 -4.02 -4.88 -3.56
CA GLN A 114 -4.12 -3.99 -4.71
C GLN A 114 -2.89 -4.09 -5.60
N ARG A 115 -1.68 -4.02 -5.03
CA ARG A 115 -0.43 -4.16 -5.77
C ARG A 115 -0.42 -5.46 -6.57
N TRP A 116 -0.75 -6.56 -5.92
CA TRP A 116 -0.78 -7.87 -6.57
C TRP A 116 -1.78 -7.92 -7.73
N LYS A 117 -3.00 -7.42 -7.53
CA LYS A 117 -4.03 -7.35 -8.58
C LYS A 117 -3.56 -6.51 -9.77
N MET A 118 -2.99 -5.34 -9.52
CA MET A 118 -2.51 -4.44 -10.56
C MET A 118 -1.34 -5.03 -11.34
N MET A 119 -0.39 -5.65 -10.66
CA MET A 119 0.74 -6.34 -11.31
C MET A 119 0.25 -7.51 -12.17
N LYS A 120 -0.61 -8.37 -11.63
CA LYS A 120 -1.19 -9.52 -12.33
C LYS A 120 -1.96 -9.10 -13.57
N ASN A 121 -2.75 -8.04 -13.48
CA ASN A 121 -3.59 -7.54 -14.55
C ASN A 121 -2.87 -6.53 -15.47
N ARG A 122 -1.57 -6.28 -15.24
CA ARG A 122 -0.75 -5.33 -15.98
C ARG A 122 -1.35 -3.92 -16.05
N LYS A 123 -1.93 -3.47 -14.94
CA LYS A 123 -2.58 -2.16 -14.81
C LYS A 123 -1.62 -1.08 -14.22
N ILE A 124 -0.32 -1.25 -14.37
CA ILE A 124 0.73 -0.31 -13.97
C ILE A 124 1.51 0.06 -15.23
N ASP A 125 1.72 1.34 -15.46
CA ASP A 125 2.53 1.82 -16.56
C ASP A 125 3.98 2.07 -16.10
N PHE A 126 4.14 2.67 -14.91
CA PHE A 126 5.44 2.90 -14.30
C PHE A 126 5.48 2.45 -12.84
N TYR A 127 6.62 1.94 -12.44
CA TYR A 127 6.89 1.50 -11.06
C TYR A 127 8.04 2.33 -10.49
N ILE A 128 7.84 2.90 -9.31
CA ILE A 128 8.83 3.72 -8.62
C ILE A 128 9.22 3.04 -7.30
N THR A 129 10.52 2.85 -7.08
CA THR A 129 11.06 2.48 -5.77
C THR A 129 11.39 3.74 -4.99
N ALA A 130 10.83 3.89 -3.79
CA ALA A 130 10.89 5.11 -3.00
C ALA A 130 11.36 4.88 -1.54
N ASP A 131 12.21 3.88 -1.30
CA ASP A 131 12.80 3.67 0.02
C ASP A 131 13.70 4.83 0.43
N ASP A 132 14.45 5.37 -0.52
CA ASP A 132 15.18 6.62 -0.38
C ASP A 132 14.47 7.70 -1.22
N PRO A 133 13.82 8.70 -0.59
CA PRO A 133 13.09 9.73 -1.31
C PRO A 133 13.98 10.68 -2.13
N VAL A 134 15.29 10.66 -1.91
CA VAL A 134 16.27 11.46 -2.69
C VAL A 134 16.73 10.68 -3.93
N ASN A 135 16.88 9.36 -3.80
CA ASN A 135 17.38 8.48 -4.87
C ASN A 135 16.30 7.51 -5.35
N MET A 136 15.17 8.02 -5.76
CA MET A 136 14.10 7.21 -6.34
C MET A 136 14.47 6.70 -7.72
N SER A 137 14.07 5.47 -8.03
CA SER A 137 14.21 4.89 -9.37
C SER A 137 12.84 4.62 -9.98
N MET A 138 12.65 5.04 -11.22
CA MET A 138 11.44 4.79 -11.99
C MET A 138 11.75 3.83 -13.14
N LEU A 139 10.92 2.82 -13.30
CA LEU A 139 11.01 1.82 -14.36
C LEU A 139 9.67 1.74 -15.10
N PRO A 140 9.66 1.60 -16.44
CA PRO A 140 8.49 1.09 -17.15
C PRO A 140 8.10 -0.28 -16.58
N PHE A 141 6.82 -0.55 -16.46
CA PHE A 141 6.37 -1.83 -15.87
C PHE A 141 6.84 -3.04 -16.67
N SER A 142 6.98 -2.91 -17.99
CA SER A 142 7.56 -3.97 -18.83
C SER A 142 8.98 -4.34 -18.41
N ALA A 143 9.83 -3.34 -18.15
CA ALA A 143 11.21 -3.57 -17.70
C ALA A 143 11.25 -4.23 -16.31
N LEU A 144 10.35 -3.87 -15.40
CA LEU A 144 10.22 -4.55 -14.12
C LEU A 144 9.83 -6.03 -14.29
N MET A 145 8.93 -6.33 -15.20
CA MET A 145 8.51 -7.72 -15.49
C MET A 145 9.63 -8.53 -16.14
N ASP A 146 10.45 -7.91 -16.99
CA ASP A 146 11.62 -8.55 -17.58
C ASP A 146 12.69 -8.84 -16.51
N LEU A 147 12.90 -7.91 -15.58
CA LEU A 147 13.78 -8.12 -14.43
C LEU A 147 13.31 -9.32 -13.59
N PHE A 148 12.03 -9.42 -13.27
CA PHE A 148 11.51 -10.57 -12.52
C PHE A 148 11.67 -11.87 -13.28
N ARG A 149 11.44 -11.87 -14.58
CA ARG A 149 11.63 -13.06 -15.42
C ARG A 149 13.10 -13.50 -15.41
N GLU A 150 14.04 -12.56 -15.52
CA GLU A 150 15.47 -12.87 -15.45
C GLU A 150 15.85 -13.40 -14.07
N LEU A 151 15.38 -12.79 -12.98
CA LEU A 151 15.61 -13.29 -11.62
C LEU A 151 15.07 -14.70 -11.40
N CYS A 152 13.89 -15.02 -11.94
CA CYS A 152 13.28 -16.34 -11.83
C CYS A 152 13.94 -17.41 -12.74
N SER A 153 14.69 -17.00 -13.77
CA SER A 153 15.36 -17.91 -14.71
C SER A 153 16.68 -18.47 -14.17
N ARG A 154 17.22 -17.89 -13.10
CA ARG A 154 18.51 -18.25 -12.50
C ARG A 154 18.37 -18.59 -11.03
N PRO A 155 19.20 -19.52 -10.52
CA PRO A 155 19.28 -19.71 -9.07
C PRO A 155 19.73 -18.42 -8.38
N PHE A 156 19.05 -18.02 -7.34
CA PHE A 156 19.47 -16.90 -6.51
C PHE A 156 19.68 -17.36 -5.06
N ARG A 157 20.60 -16.69 -4.38
CA ARG A 157 20.87 -16.94 -2.96
C ARG A 157 20.13 -15.91 -2.13
N CYS A 158 19.29 -16.39 -1.21
CA CYS A 158 18.78 -15.56 -0.14
C CYS A 158 19.81 -15.52 0.99
N ARG A 159 20.28 -14.33 1.34
CA ARG A 159 21.09 -14.11 2.54
C ARG A 159 20.19 -13.53 3.62
N PRO A 160 20.00 -14.20 4.75
CA PRO A 160 19.30 -13.60 5.86
C PRO A 160 20.10 -12.39 6.37
N VAL A 161 19.42 -11.27 6.52
CA VAL A 161 19.99 -10.05 7.07
C VAL A 161 19.40 -9.88 8.47
N TYR A 162 20.25 -10.03 9.47
CA TYR A 162 19.89 -9.83 10.87
C TYR A 162 20.12 -8.36 11.22
N LEU A 163 19.10 -7.55 11.12
CA LEU A 163 19.12 -6.16 11.54
C LEU A 163 18.22 -6.02 12.76
N GLU A 164 18.56 -5.08 13.66
CA GLU A 164 17.63 -4.65 14.67
C GLU A 164 16.39 -4.10 13.98
N GLY A 165 15.34 -4.90 13.99
CA GLY A 165 14.09 -4.55 13.37
C GLY A 165 13.25 -3.65 14.28
N VAL A 166 12.25 -3.02 13.70
CA VAL A 166 11.25 -2.25 14.44
C VAL A 166 10.54 -3.09 15.50
N TRP A 167 10.54 -4.41 15.33
CA TRP A 167 9.92 -5.40 16.21
C TRP A 167 10.93 -6.17 17.04
N GLY A 168 12.21 -5.79 17.01
CA GLY A 168 13.27 -6.57 17.65
C GLY A 168 13.47 -7.96 17.03
N GLY A 169 12.98 -8.18 15.82
CA GLY A 169 13.00 -9.46 15.12
C GLY A 169 13.86 -9.44 13.85
N TYR A 170 13.99 -10.62 13.27
CA TYR A 170 14.70 -10.85 12.02
C TYR A 170 13.78 -10.62 10.84
N TYR A 171 14.29 -10.03 9.77
CA TYR A 171 13.62 -9.89 8.49
C TYR A 171 14.15 -10.91 7.48
#